data_54322cc05ffd6b285ae3125dc26e7b59
#
_entry.id   54322cc05ffd6b285ae3125dc26e7b59
#
_cell.length_a   1.000
_cell.length_b   1.000
_cell.length_c   1.000
_cell.angle_alpha   90.00
_cell.angle_beta   90.00
_cell.angle_gamma   90.00
#
_symmetry.space_group_name_H-M   'P 1'
#
loop_
_entity.id
_entity.type
_entity.pdbx_description
1 polymer ?
#
loop_
_entity_poly.entity_id
_entity_poly.type
_entity_poly.pdbx_seq_one_letter_code
_entity_poly.pdbx_strand_id
1 'polypeptide(L)'
;MNDTIKNDTLQKETSKNGRVRVPPYETIALVLQGGGALGAYQAGVFQGLDEAGIAPNWLAGISIGALNTAVIAGNPPEKRVERLNEFWQTICQPNVSLEMWPGMEQAFSGINDYMRGAMNAISATNTALRGQKGFFEPRFPSPLWGHSSSPEDASLYSIHPLKSTLERLCDFDRINENASELRVSVGAVNLRTGNFTYFDNRKIKLRPEHFMASGALPPAFPAVEIDGEHYWDGGLVSNTPLAYVLESRPLEDTLAFQVDLWSARGAAPTNLEEVADRIKEIQYSSRTRMVTDQLRRAQNFRRLLQRMLDDLPKDVRDHAAYCKVAQELACSKRYNVIHLIYQDKAYESHYKDFDFSPASMQEHWHSGLEDIRSTLSTRHYLAMPDNESGFVTHDVHNREKEKN
;
A
#
# COMPACT_ATOMS: atom_id res chain seq x y z
N MET A 1 -43.09 2.06 1.29
CA MET A 1 -43.16 2.80 0.01
C MET A 1 -42.34 4.09 0.01
N ASN A 2 -41.66 4.46 1.13
CA ASN A 2 -40.86 5.69 1.24
C ASN A 2 -39.32 5.49 1.14
N ASP A 3 -38.83 4.25 1.12
CA ASP A 3 -37.38 3.99 1.07
C ASP A 3 -36.85 3.82 -0.37
N THR A 4 -37.72 3.53 -1.33
CA THR A 4 -37.33 3.38 -2.74
C THR A 4 -37.07 4.72 -3.44
N ILE A 5 -37.64 5.82 -2.94
CA ILE A 5 -37.51 7.16 -3.54
C ILE A 5 -36.22 7.85 -3.13
N LYS A 6 -35.62 7.51 -1.98
CA LYS A 6 -34.34 8.08 -1.53
C LYS A 6 -33.13 7.49 -2.27
N ASN A 7 -33.20 6.26 -2.76
CA ASN A 7 -32.13 5.64 -3.52
C ASN A 7 -32.02 6.14 -4.97
N ASP A 8 -33.11 6.58 -5.57
CA ASP A 8 -33.10 7.07 -6.97
C ASP A 8 -32.52 8.48 -7.12
N THR A 9 -32.51 9.28 -6.06
CA THR A 9 -31.97 10.66 -6.11
C THR A 9 -30.46 10.69 -6.01
N LEU A 10 -29.82 9.67 -5.43
CA LEU A 10 -28.37 9.53 -5.35
C LEU A 10 -27.71 9.04 -6.65
N GLN A 11 -28.50 8.48 -7.57
CA GLN A 11 -27.98 7.93 -8.85
C GLN A 11 -27.78 8.97 -9.96
N LYS A 12 -28.18 10.23 -9.80
CA LYS A 12 -28.20 11.22 -10.90
C LYS A 12 -27.22 12.38 -10.81
N GLU A 13 -26.33 12.43 -9.81
CA GLU A 13 -25.34 13.50 -9.71
C GLU A 13 -23.93 13.06 -10.14
N THR A 14 -23.74 12.75 -11.42
CA THR A 14 -22.43 12.93 -12.05
C THR A 14 -22.24 14.45 -12.24
N SER A 15 -21.20 15.00 -11.61
CA SER A 15 -20.70 16.33 -11.97
C SER A 15 -20.47 16.36 -13.49
N LYS A 16 -20.75 17.47 -14.17
CA LYS A 16 -20.55 17.68 -15.61
C LYS A 16 -19.10 17.39 -16.10
N ASN A 17 -18.16 17.07 -15.19
CA ASN A 17 -16.75 16.81 -15.48
C ASN A 17 -16.27 15.39 -15.12
N GLY A 18 -17.14 14.40 -14.96
CA GLY A 18 -16.73 13.02 -14.67
C GLY A 18 -16.15 12.78 -13.27
N ARG A 19 -16.01 13.81 -12.42
CA ARG A 19 -15.45 13.68 -11.05
C ARG A 19 -16.42 13.01 -10.10
N VAL A 20 -15.91 12.08 -9.30
CA VAL A 20 -16.67 11.38 -8.27
C VAL A 20 -16.78 12.27 -7.03
N ARG A 21 -18.03 12.47 -6.54
CA ARG A 21 -18.25 13.22 -5.31
C ARG A 21 -18.01 12.31 -4.10
N VAL A 22 -17.02 12.67 -3.28
CA VAL A 22 -16.74 12.01 -2.00
C VAL A 22 -17.39 12.82 -0.88
N PRO A 23 -18.03 12.19 0.14
CA PRO A 23 -18.46 12.87 1.35
C PRO A 23 -17.32 13.63 2.03
N PRO A 24 -17.61 14.61 2.92
CA PRO A 24 -16.60 15.48 3.51
C PRO A 24 -15.82 14.75 4.63
N TYR A 25 -15.05 13.74 4.26
CA TYR A 25 -14.06 13.14 5.15
C TYR A 25 -12.93 14.14 5.41
N GLU A 26 -12.46 14.21 6.66
CA GLU A 26 -11.31 15.04 7.04
C GLU A 26 -10.01 14.42 6.48
N THR A 27 -9.94 13.09 6.49
CA THR A 27 -8.83 12.33 5.91
C THR A 27 -9.31 11.39 4.82
N ILE A 28 -8.66 11.48 3.64
CA ILE A 28 -8.71 10.46 2.59
C ILE A 28 -7.32 9.84 2.54
N ALA A 29 -7.21 8.61 3.03
CA ALA A 29 -5.94 7.90 3.12
C ALA A 29 -5.79 6.89 1.98
N LEU A 30 -4.58 6.82 1.41
CA LEU A 30 -4.16 5.73 0.54
C LEU A 30 -3.12 4.90 1.29
N VAL A 31 -3.48 3.65 1.60
CA VAL A 31 -2.69 2.72 2.41
C VAL A 31 -2.13 1.63 1.50
N LEU A 32 -0.81 1.61 1.32
CA LEU A 32 -0.11 0.81 0.33
C LEU A 32 0.74 -0.28 1.00
N GLN A 33 0.36 -1.53 0.76
CA GLN A 33 1.05 -2.72 1.28
C GLN A 33 2.37 -2.97 0.57
N GLY A 34 3.31 -3.71 1.21
CA GLY A 34 4.51 -4.24 0.59
C GLY A 34 4.24 -5.47 -0.29
N GLY A 35 5.02 -5.63 -1.38
CA GLY A 35 4.83 -6.78 -2.29
C GLY A 35 5.68 -6.76 -3.56
N GLY A 36 6.82 -6.06 -3.58
CA GLY A 36 7.76 -6.09 -4.71
C GLY A 36 7.12 -5.68 -6.04
N ALA A 37 7.28 -6.51 -7.07
CA ALA A 37 6.79 -6.25 -8.42
C ALA A 37 5.26 -6.08 -8.52
N LEU A 38 4.50 -6.66 -7.58
CA LEU A 38 3.05 -6.47 -7.49
C LEU A 38 2.63 -5.02 -7.24
N GLY A 39 3.54 -4.17 -6.76
CA GLY A 39 3.27 -2.75 -6.48
C GLY A 39 2.82 -1.92 -7.68
N ALA A 40 2.99 -2.40 -8.92
CA ALA A 40 2.42 -1.77 -10.11
C ALA A 40 0.88 -1.72 -10.08
N TYR A 41 0.23 -2.70 -9.40
CA TYR A 41 -1.20 -2.67 -9.11
C TYR A 41 -1.61 -1.40 -8.34
N GLN A 42 -0.82 -1.01 -7.34
CA GLN A 42 -1.06 0.21 -6.55
C GLN A 42 -0.97 1.47 -7.40
N ALA A 43 -0.06 1.50 -8.37
CA ALA A 43 0.07 2.62 -9.30
C ALA A 43 -1.17 2.73 -10.20
N GLY A 44 -1.74 1.60 -10.65
CA GLY A 44 -3.00 1.56 -11.37
C GLY A 44 -4.19 2.04 -10.52
N VAL A 45 -4.25 1.63 -9.25
CA VAL A 45 -5.25 2.13 -8.30
C VAL A 45 -5.13 3.65 -8.13
N PHE A 46 -3.91 4.17 -7.94
CA PHE A 46 -3.69 5.61 -7.81
C PHE A 46 -4.12 6.37 -9.07
N GLN A 47 -3.79 5.86 -10.25
CA GLN A 47 -4.24 6.46 -11.51
C GLN A 47 -5.78 6.59 -11.56
N GLY A 48 -6.52 5.55 -11.18
CA GLY A 48 -7.98 5.60 -11.21
C GLY A 48 -8.58 6.55 -10.16
N LEU A 49 -7.93 6.73 -9.00
CA LEU A 49 -8.30 7.77 -8.02
C LEU A 49 -8.08 9.17 -8.60
N ASP A 50 -6.94 9.41 -9.26
CA ASP A 50 -6.59 10.68 -9.89
C ASP A 50 -7.59 11.03 -11.02
N GLU A 51 -7.90 10.09 -11.90
CA GLU A 51 -8.91 10.23 -12.95
C GLU A 51 -10.30 10.57 -12.38
N ALA A 52 -10.66 10.00 -11.23
CA ALA A 52 -11.91 10.27 -10.54
C ALA A 52 -11.92 11.62 -9.80
N GLY A 53 -10.76 12.30 -9.71
CA GLY A 53 -10.59 13.54 -8.97
C GLY A 53 -10.59 13.34 -7.46
N ILE A 54 -10.26 12.14 -6.97
CA ILE A 54 -10.10 11.81 -5.56
C ILE A 54 -8.63 11.99 -5.18
N ALA A 55 -8.33 13.01 -4.41
CA ALA A 55 -6.98 13.32 -3.96
C ALA A 55 -6.78 12.87 -2.51
N PRO A 56 -6.03 11.78 -2.25
CA PRO A 56 -5.65 11.44 -0.89
C PRO A 56 -4.80 12.54 -0.25
N ASN A 57 -5.10 12.87 1.01
CA ASN A 57 -4.32 13.81 1.83
C ASN A 57 -3.41 13.11 2.84
N TRP A 58 -3.44 11.77 2.88
CA TRP A 58 -2.51 10.94 3.64
C TRP A 58 -2.09 9.71 2.82
N LEU A 59 -0.79 9.58 2.58
CA LEU A 59 -0.20 8.41 1.95
C LEU A 59 0.58 7.63 3.00
N ALA A 60 0.28 6.34 3.16
CA ALA A 60 0.99 5.48 4.10
C ALA A 60 1.42 4.21 3.37
N GLY A 61 2.73 3.88 3.38
CA GLY A 61 3.27 2.77 2.60
C GLY A 61 4.33 1.95 3.33
N ILE A 62 4.42 0.68 2.93
CA ILE A 62 5.46 -0.26 3.37
C ILE A 62 6.15 -0.83 2.12
N SER A 63 7.48 -0.99 2.17
CA SER A 63 8.25 -1.61 1.08
C SER A 63 8.01 -0.91 -0.27
N ILE A 64 7.62 -1.62 -1.29
CA ILE A 64 7.25 -1.04 -2.60
C ILE A 64 6.12 0.01 -2.48
N GLY A 65 5.21 -0.16 -1.53
CA GLY A 65 4.18 0.83 -1.22
C GLY A 65 4.78 2.15 -0.71
N ALA A 66 5.89 2.10 0.04
CA ALA A 66 6.62 3.30 0.45
C ALA A 66 7.30 3.98 -0.76
N LEU A 67 7.85 3.21 -1.70
CA LEU A 67 8.44 3.76 -2.93
C LEU A 67 7.39 4.45 -3.80
N ASN A 68 6.23 3.81 -4.02
CA ASN A 68 5.09 4.44 -4.70
C ASN A 68 4.67 5.73 -3.98
N THR A 69 4.62 5.72 -2.64
CA THR A 69 4.31 6.91 -1.82
C THR A 69 5.31 8.05 -2.05
N ALA A 70 6.63 7.75 -2.14
CA ALA A 70 7.67 8.75 -2.44
C ALA A 70 7.43 9.42 -3.79
N VAL A 71 7.16 8.61 -4.83
CA VAL A 71 6.94 9.12 -6.19
C VAL A 71 5.66 9.96 -6.27
N ILE A 72 4.58 9.54 -5.62
CA ILE A 72 3.31 10.30 -5.59
C ILE A 72 3.51 11.62 -4.85
N ALA A 73 4.09 11.59 -3.65
CA ALA A 73 4.22 12.77 -2.81
C ALA A 73 5.29 13.76 -3.28
N GLY A 74 6.37 13.26 -3.87
CA GLY A 74 7.48 14.07 -4.39
C GLY A 74 7.18 14.79 -5.70
N ASN A 75 5.95 14.68 -6.22
CA ASN A 75 5.59 15.30 -7.50
C ASN A 75 4.30 16.14 -7.40
N PRO A 76 4.18 17.20 -8.21
CA PRO A 76 2.95 17.97 -8.29
C PRO A 76 1.81 17.10 -8.85
N PRO A 77 0.55 17.37 -8.46
CA PRO A 77 -0.60 16.50 -8.76
C PRO A 77 -0.68 16.07 -10.22
N GLU A 78 -0.48 17.00 -11.15
CA GLU A 78 -0.58 16.78 -12.60
C GLU A 78 0.52 15.89 -13.19
N LYS A 79 1.59 15.60 -12.43
CA LYS A 79 2.72 14.76 -12.87
C LYS A 79 2.81 13.42 -12.14
N ARG A 80 1.99 13.19 -11.12
CA ARG A 80 2.11 12.00 -10.25
C ARG A 80 2.00 10.68 -11.01
N VAL A 81 1.00 10.56 -11.88
CA VAL A 81 0.78 9.35 -12.69
C VAL A 81 1.91 9.16 -13.71
N GLU A 82 2.34 10.23 -14.37
CA GLU A 82 3.48 10.21 -15.31
C GLU A 82 4.75 9.72 -14.62
N ARG A 83 5.05 10.25 -13.42
CA ARG A 83 6.24 9.89 -12.65
C ARG A 83 6.18 8.48 -12.08
N LEU A 84 4.99 8.01 -11.67
CA LEU A 84 4.81 6.60 -11.33
C LEU A 84 5.10 5.69 -12.52
N ASN A 85 4.61 6.05 -13.70
CA ASN A 85 4.89 5.29 -14.92
C ASN A 85 6.39 5.28 -15.25
N GLU A 86 7.07 6.43 -15.15
CA GLU A 86 8.53 6.53 -15.35
C GLU A 86 9.29 5.67 -14.32
N PHE A 87 8.88 5.69 -13.05
CA PHE A 87 9.46 4.86 -12.00
C PHE A 87 9.34 3.38 -12.35
N TRP A 88 8.12 2.91 -12.64
CA TRP A 88 7.86 1.52 -12.97
C TRP A 88 8.54 1.08 -14.26
N GLN A 89 8.55 1.92 -15.30
CA GLN A 89 9.33 1.65 -16.52
C GLN A 89 10.82 1.55 -16.22
N THR A 90 11.37 2.39 -15.34
CA THR A 90 12.79 2.36 -14.97
C THR A 90 13.15 1.05 -14.29
N ILE A 91 12.36 0.62 -13.30
CA ILE A 91 12.66 -0.59 -12.51
C ILE A 91 12.19 -1.89 -13.18
N CYS A 92 11.42 -1.82 -14.27
CA CYS A 92 10.98 -2.97 -15.04
C CYS A 92 11.69 -3.09 -16.39
N GLN A 93 12.77 -2.31 -16.64
CA GLN A 93 13.56 -2.47 -17.85
C GLN A 93 14.28 -3.81 -17.86
N PRO A 94 14.22 -4.58 -18.96
CA PRO A 94 14.98 -5.81 -19.07
C PRO A 94 16.50 -5.50 -19.02
N ASN A 95 17.23 -6.25 -18.21
CA ASN A 95 18.70 -6.13 -18.10
C ASN A 95 19.45 -6.63 -19.35
N VAL A 96 18.76 -7.25 -20.27
CA VAL A 96 19.28 -7.65 -21.59
C VAL A 96 18.35 -7.04 -22.61
N SER A 97 18.90 -6.23 -23.50
CA SER A 97 18.18 -5.84 -24.72
C SER A 97 17.93 -7.13 -25.54
N LEU A 98 16.78 -7.71 -25.35
CA LEU A 98 16.20 -8.68 -26.29
C LEU A 98 15.74 -7.93 -27.56
N GLU A 99 16.57 -6.96 -28.01
CA GLU A 99 16.41 -6.27 -29.30
C GLU A 99 16.50 -7.21 -30.49
N MET A 100 16.76 -8.50 -30.22
CA MET A 100 17.02 -9.45 -31.30
C MET A 100 15.81 -9.80 -32.16
N TRP A 101 14.55 -9.45 -31.75
CA TRP A 101 13.41 -9.82 -32.62
C TRP A 101 12.24 -8.83 -32.49
N PRO A 102 12.22 -7.79 -33.36
CA PRO A 102 11.06 -6.91 -33.49
C PRO A 102 9.84 -7.74 -33.92
N GLY A 103 8.76 -7.65 -33.17
CA GLY A 103 7.50 -8.34 -33.47
C GLY A 103 7.17 -9.52 -32.57
N MET A 104 8.04 -9.89 -31.62
CA MET A 104 7.69 -10.93 -30.63
C MET A 104 6.56 -10.50 -29.69
N GLU A 105 6.41 -9.23 -29.36
CA GLU A 105 5.30 -8.74 -28.50
C GLU A 105 3.91 -9.11 -29.05
N GLN A 106 3.74 -9.07 -30.38
CA GLN A 106 2.48 -9.48 -31.02
C GLN A 106 2.29 -11.00 -31.10
N ALA A 107 3.38 -11.78 -31.11
CA ALA A 107 3.32 -13.24 -31.07
C ALA A 107 2.90 -13.77 -29.69
N PHE A 108 3.07 -12.97 -28.62
CA PHE A 108 2.78 -13.36 -27.25
C PHE A 108 1.31 -13.19 -26.83
N SER A 109 0.48 -12.47 -27.59
CA SER A 109 -0.95 -12.30 -27.28
C SER A 109 -1.81 -13.57 -27.35
N GLY A 110 -1.24 -14.69 -27.82
CA GLY A 110 -1.91 -16.01 -27.93
C GLY A 110 -1.24 -17.13 -27.14
N ILE A 111 -0.30 -16.82 -26.24
CA ILE A 111 0.47 -17.83 -25.50
C ILE A 111 -0.38 -18.42 -24.37
N ASN A 112 -0.31 -19.76 -24.24
CA ASN A 112 -0.93 -20.53 -23.16
C ASN A 112 -0.33 -20.11 -21.80
N ASP A 113 -1.14 -20.11 -20.72
CA ASP A 113 -0.76 -19.77 -19.33
C ASP A 113 0.51 -20.49 -18.86
N TYR A 114 0.71 -21.75 -19.26
CA TYR A 114 1.92 -22.50 -18.95
C TYR A 114 3.20 -21.88 -19.53
N MET A 115 3.17 -21.39 -20.77
CA MET A 115 4.33 -20.71 -21.38
C MET A 115 4.56 -19.33 -20.74
N ARG A 116 3.50 -18.62 -20.38
CA ARG A 116 3.61 -17.35 -19.64
C ARG A 116 4.28 -17.57 -18.29
N GLY A 117 3.84 -18.57 -17.51
CA GLY A 117 4.47 -18.93 -16.24
C GLY A 117 5.95 -19.27 -16.38
N ALA A 118 6.34 -20.04 -17.41
CA ALA A 118 7.74 -20.35 -17.68
C ALA A 118 8.58 -19.10 -18.02
N MET A 119 8.03 -18.16 -18.79
CA MET A 119 8.71 -16.91 -19.13
C MET A 119 8.87 -16.01 -17.90
N ASN A 120 7.84 -15.90 -17.04
CA ASN A 120 7.89 -15.14 -15.81
C ASN A 120 8.95 -15.73 -14.85
N ALA A 121 9.05 -17.06 -14.74
CA ALA A 121 10.09 -17.72 -13.96
C ALA A 121 11.51 -17.42 -14.49
N ILE A 122 11.68 -17.40 -15.82
CA ILE A 122 12.94 -16.99 -16.46
C ILE A 122 13.27 -15.53 -16.17
N SER A 123 12.28 -14.64 -16.28
CA SER A 123 12.43 -13.21 -15.97
C SER A 123 12.83 -13.01 -14.50
N ALA A 124 12.14 -13.63 -13.57
CA ALA A 124 12.44 -13.56 -12.14
C ALA A 124 13.84 -14.11 -11.82
N THR A 125 14.23 -15.23 -12.44
CA THR A 125 15.57 -15.81 -12.31
C THR A 125 16.64 -14.87 -12.85
N ASN A 126 16.40 -14.26 -14.01
CA ASN A 126 17.33 -13.27 -14.57
C ASN A 126 17.47 -12.02 -13.67
N THR A 127 16.37 -11.54 -13.12
CA THR A 127 16.35 -10.47 -12.12
C THR A 127 17.17 -10.84 -10.88
N ALA A 128 17.01 -12.05 -10.36
CA ALA A 128 17.77 -12.54 -9.22
C ALA A 128 19.27 -12.65 -9.49
N LEU A 129 19.68 -13.05 -10.72
CA LEU A 129 21.09 -13.23 -11.07
C LEU A 129 21.79 -11.94 -11.47
N ARG A 130 21.10 -11.00 -12.10
CA ARG A 130 21.69 -9.79 -12.69
C ARG A 130 21.32 -8.49 -11.97
N GLY A 131 20.37 -8.56 -11.02
CA GLY A 131 19.78 -7.39 -10.42
C GLY A 131 18.72 -6.73 -11.30
N GLN A 132 18.28 -5.55 -10.91
CA GLN A 132 17.25 -4.79 -11.61
C GLN A 132 17.68 -3.34 -11.78
N LYS A 133 17.73 -2.89 -13.02
CA LYS A 133 18.20 -1.54 -13.37
C LYS A 133 17.42 -0.47 -12.62
N GLY A 134 18.15 0.47 -12.02
CA GLY A 134 17.55 1.57 -11.26
C GLY A 134 16.94 1.17 -9.93
N PHE A 135 17.10 -0.12 -9.52
CA PHE A 135 16.57 -0.62 -8.26
C PHE A 135 17.66 -1.31 -7.42
N PHE A 136 18.21 -2.44 -7.89
CA PHE A 136 19.27 -3.15 -7.17
C PHE A 136 20.23 -3.87 -8.11
N GLU A 137 21.44 -4.13 -7.63
CA GLU A 137 22.48 -4.85 -8.35
C GLU A 137 23.15 -5.92 -7.47
N PRO A 138 23.60 -7.06 -8.04
CA PRO A 138 24.27 -8.10 -7.29
C PRO A 138 25.58 -7.57 -6.68
N ARG A 139 25.87 -7.98 -5.46
CA ARG A 139 27.18 -7.68 -4.83
C ARG A 139 28.27 -8.56 -5.40
N PHE A 140 29.43 -7.95 -5.64
CA PHE A 140 30.64 -8.66 -6.01
C PHE A 140 31.82 -8.17 -5.16
N PRO A 141 32.61 -9.07 -4.52
CA PRO A 141 32.40 -10.54 -4.45
C PRO A 141 31.12 -10.91 -3.72
N SER A 142 30.57 -12.10 -4.03
CA SER A 142 29.35 -12.57 -3.39
C SER A 142 29.51 -12.70 -1.88
N PRO A 143 28.59 -12.17 -1.06
CA PRO A 143 28.66 -12.28 0.41
C PRO A 143 28.56 -13.72 0.92
N LEU A 144 28.14 -14.67 0.07
CA LEU A 144 28.12 -16.09 0.42
C LEU A 144 29.53 -16.68 0.63
N TRP A 145 30.58 -15.99 0.18
CA TRP A 145 31.96 -16.48 0.22
C TRP A 145 32.83 -15.76 1.26
N GLY A 146 32.25 -14.88 2.06
CA GLY A 146 32.98 -14.10 3.05
C GLY A 146 32.11 -13.57 4.18
N HIS A 147 32.76 -12.95 5.17
CA HIS A 147 32.07 -12.24 6.23
C HIS A 147 31.90 -10.77 5.82
N SER A 148 30.68 -10.27 5.94
CA SER A 148 30.42 -8.83 5.82
C SER A 148 30.99 -8.09 7.02
N SER A 149 31.55 -6.90 6.80
CA SER A 149 32.12 -6.08 7.86
C SER A 149 31.12 -5.14 8.53
N SER A 150 29.96 -4.93 7.87
CA SER A 150 28.91 -4.02 8.35
C SER A 150 27.51 -4.53 8.01
N PRO A 151 26.45 -4.05 8.69
CA PRO A 151 25.06 -4.39 8.37
C PRO A 151 24.66 -3.98 6.95
N GLU A 152 25.24 -2.90 6.40
CA GLU A 152 24.99 -2.40 5.05
C GLU A 152 25.60 -3.31 3.96
N ASP A 153 26.55 -4.19 4.34
CA ASP A 153 27.18 -5.12 3.41
C ASP A 153 26.61 -6.53 3.50
N ALA A 154 25.85 -6.84 4.56
CA ALA A 154 25.32 -8.17 4.84
C ALA A 154 24.04 -8.45 4.01
N SER A 155 24.16 -8.46 2.65
CA SER A 155 23.02 -8.66 1.75
C SER A 155 23.47 -9.21 0.40
N LEU A 156 22.56 -9.85 -0.34
CA LEU A 156 22.82 -10.38 -1.68
C LEU A 156 22.99 -9.27 -2.72
N TYR A 157 22.28 -8.15 -2.55
CA TYR A 157 22.25 -7.04 -3.50
C TYR A 157 22.63 -5.73 -2.82
N SER A 158 23.10 -4.78 -3.63
CA SER A 158 23.23 -3.36 -3.31
C SER A 158 22.00 -2.61 -3.80
N ILE A 159 21.52 -1.63 -3.05
CA ILE A 159 20.38 -0.76 -3.40
C ILE A 159 20.83 0.67 -3.76
N HIS A 160 22.11 0.88 -4.07
CA HIS A 160 22.60 2.19 -4.54
C HIS A 160 21.84 2.73 -5.76
N PRO A 161 21.48 1.91 -6.77
CA PRO A 161 20.71 2.38 -7.91
C PRO A 161 19.33 2.95 -7.53
N LEU A 162 18.68 2.39 -6.51
CA LEU A 162 17.39 2.89 -6.03
C LEU A 162 17.48 4.31 -5.47
N LYS A 163 18.55 4.62 -4.72
CA LYS A 163 18.76 5.98 -4.19
C LYS A 163 18.77 7.01 -5.31
N SER A 164 19.58 6.76 -6.34
CA SER A 164 19.69 7.65 -7.50
C SER A 164 18.36 7.78 -8.26
N THR A 165 17.58 6.70 -8.35
CA THR A 165 16.27 6.70 -8.98
C THR A 165 15.28 7.56 -8.19
N LEU A 166 15.25 7.43 -6.86
CA LEU A 166 14.37 8.24 -5.99
C LEU A 166 14.77 9.72 -6.03
N GLU A 167 16.06 10.05 -5.95
CA GLU A 167 16.56 11.43 -6.03
C GLU A 167 16.24 12.09 -7.37
N ARG A 168 16.21 11.33 -8.45
CA ARG A 168 15.85 11.82 -9.79
C ARG A 168 14.35 12.05 -9.97
N LEU A 169 13.52 11.18 -9.38
CA LEU A 169 12.06 11.14 -9.62
C LEU A 169 11.24 11.86 -8.54
N CYS A 170 11.81 12.10 -7.36
CA CYS A 170 11.08 12.63 -6.21
C CYS A 170 11.75 13.91 -5.69
N ASP A 171 10.95 14.94 -5.51
CA ASP A 171 11.34 16.15 -4.79
C ASP A 171 11.09 15.96 -3.30
N PHE A 172 12.14 15.69 -2.52
CA PHE A 172 12.05 15.47 -1.09
C PHE A 172 11.77 16.74 -0.28
N ASP A 173 12.16 17.91 -0.79
CA ASP A 173 11.78 19.17 -0.16
C ASP A 173 10.28 19.39 -0.26
N ARG A 174 9.68 19.10 -1.43
CA ARG A 174 8.24 19.11 -1.62
C ARG A 174 7.50 18.18 -0.64
N ILE A 175 7.99 16.95 -0.42
CA ILE A 175 7.40 15.99 0.53
C ILE A 175 7.33 16.60 1.94
N ASN A 176 8.37 17.33 2.33
CA ASN A 176 8.48 17.90 3.67
C ASN A 176 7.74 19.23 3.82
N GLU A 177 7.81 20.11 2.83
CA GLU A 177 7.16 21.42 2.86
C GLU A 177 5.64 21.33 2.80
N ASN A 178 5.10 20.34 2.08
CA ASN A 178 3.66 20.12 1.94
C ASN A 178 3.06 19.21 3.01
N ALA A 179 3.74 18.95 4.12
CA ALA A 179 3.28 18.03 5.18
C ALA A 179 1.92 18.40 5.80
N SER A 180 1.51 19.67 5.73
CA SER A 180 0.18 20.11 6.16
C SER A 180 -0.94 19.69 5.22
N GLU A 181 -0.67 19.63 3.90
CA GLU A 181 -1.64 19.29 2.87
C GLU A 181 -1.61 17.79 2.53
N LEU A 182 -0.41 17.19 2.50
CA LEU A 182 -0.20 15.79 2.18
C LEU A 182 0.71 15.13 3.22
N ARG A 183 0.10 14.39 4.13
CA ARG A 183 0.81 13.58 5.11
C ARG A 183 1.41 12.34 4.45
N VAL A 184 2.66 12.06 4.78
CA VAL A 184 3.41 10.90 4.26
C VAL A 184 3.98 10.11 5.44
N SER A 185 3.69 8.80 5.46
CA SER A 185 4.18 7.91 6.51
C SER A 185 4.71 6.61 5.91
N VAL A 186 5.92 6.21 6.28
CA VAL A 186 6.51 4.93 5.85
C VAL A 186 7.02 4.16 7.06
N GLY A 187 6.89 2.85 7.02
CA GLY A 187 7.24 1.98 8.14
C GLY A 187 8.47 1.14 7.88
N ALA A 188 9.32 0.98 8.90
CA ALA A 188 10.49 0.11 8.87
C ALA A 188 10.70 -0.54 10.23
N VAL A 189 11.57 -1.55 10.30
CA VAL A 189 11.91 -2.26 11.53
C VAL A 189 13.32 -1.88 11.97
N ASN A 190 13.46 -1.38 13.20
CA ASN A 190 14.78 -1.11 13.78
C ASN A 190 15.48 -2.43 14.14
N LEU A 191 16.69 -2.65 13.59
CA LEU A 191 17.42 -3.92 13.75
C LEU A 191 17.76 -4.22 15.20
N ARG A 192 18.17 -3.21 15.96
CA ARG A 192 18.68 -3.40 17.31
C ARG A 192 17.56 -3.78 18.28
N THR A 193 16.37 -3.21 18.10
CA THR A 193 15.26 -3.39 19.05
C THR A 193 14.20 -4.37 18.55
N GLY A 194 14.15 -4.66 17.24
CA GLY A 194 13.07 -5.39 16.59
C GLY A 194 11.75 -4.62 16.56
N ASN A 195 11.73 -3.37 17.00
CA ASN A 195 10.52 -2.55 17.05
C ASN A 195 10.19 -1.95 15.68
N PHE A 196 8.89 -1.89 15.41
CA PHE A 196 8.38 -1.20 14.25
C PHE A 196 8.40 0.31 14.45
N THR A 197 8.88 1.05 13.46
CA THR A 197 9.01 2.51 13.48
C THR A 197 8.33 3.12 12.28
N TYR A 198 7.51 4.17 12.48
CA TYR A 198 6.98 4.99 11.40
C TYR A 198 7.76 6.30 11.27
N PHE A 199 8.27 6.55 10.09
CA PHE A 199 8.81 7.82 9.66
C PHE A 199 7.68 8.63 9.01
N ASP A 200 7.41 9.83 9.50
CA ASP A 200 6.23 10.65 9.16
C ASP A 200 6.66 12.10 8.95
N ASN A 201 6.32 12.68 7.78
CA ASN A 201 6.74 14.04 7.41
C ASN A 201 6.18 15.16 8.29
N ARG A 202 5.16 14.86 9.10
CA ARG A 202 4.68 15.80 10.15
C ARG A 202 5.53 15.77 11.42
N LYS A 203 6.42 14.78 11.55
CA LYS A 203 7.24 14.57 12.77
C LYS A 203 8.72 14.78 12.52
N ILE A 204 9.20 14.38 11.35
CA ILE A 204 10.62 14.45 10.95
C ILE A 204 10.74 14.84 9.47
N LYS A 205 11.91 15.36 9.08
CA LYS A 205 12.22 15.56 7.66
C LYS A 205 12.52 14.22 7.01
N LEU A 206 11.69 13.81 6.04
CA LEU A 206 11.90 12.57 5.28
C LEU A 206 12.98 12.76 4.21
N ARG A 207 13.81 11.71 4.05
CA ARG A 207 14.91 11.62 3.08
C ARG A 207 14.77 10.30 2.31
N PRO A 208 15.46 10.11 1.18
CA PRO A 208 15.42 8.86 0.42
C PRO A 208 15.65 7.60 1.28
N GLU A 209 16.54 7.69 2.27
CA GLU A 209 16.89 6.57 3.14
C GLU A 209 15.71 6.02 3.93
N HIS A 210 14.73 6.84 4.31
CA HIS A 210 13.53 6.35 5.02
C HIS A 210 12.68 5.44 4.15
N PHE A 211 12.56 5.76 2.86
CA PHE A 211 11.82 4.96 1.88
C PHE A 211 12.60 3.70 1.50
N MET A 212 13.93 3.81 1.36
CA MET A 212 14.82 2.68 1.12
C MET A 212 14.81 1.70 2.30
N ALA A 213 14.82 2.19 3.54
CA ALA A 213 14.74 1.37 4.74
C ALA A 213 13.43 0.57 4.79
N SER A 214 12.31 1.20 4.40
CA SER A 214 11.03 0.54 4.30
C SER A 214 11.00 -0.61 3.29
N GLY A 215 11.84 -0.54 2.23
CA GLY A 215 11.95 -1.59 1.19
C GLY A 215 13.15 -2.51 1.33
N ALA A 216 13.91 -2.42 2.43
CA ALA A 216 15.15 -3.18 2.66
C ALA A 216 14.86 -4.58 3.21
N LEU A 217 14.27 -5.49 2.40
CA LEU A 217 13.90 -6.84 2.82
C LEU A 217 15.13 -7.79 2.85
N PRO A 218 15.54 -8.30 4.04
CA PRO A 218 16.62 -9.28 4.14
C PRO A 218 16.19 -10.66 3.67
N PRO A 219 17.12 -11.53 3.22
CA PRO A 219 18.55 -11.30 3.02
C PRO A 219 18.89 -10.64 1.69
N ALA A 220 17.87 -10.29 0.86
CA ALA A 220 18.07 -9.72 -0.45
C ALA A 220 18.76 -8.35 -0.35
N PHE A 221 18.19 -7.44 0.45
CA PHE A 221 18.65 -6.06 0.54
C PHE A 221 19.33 -5.74 1.87
N PRO A 222 20.31 -4.80 1.87
CA PRO A 222 21.06 -4.42 3.05
C PRO A 222 20.20 -3.64 4.05
N ALA A 223 20.63 -3.64 5.30
CA ALA A 223 20.13 -2.67 6.26
C ALA A 223 20.46 -1.24 5.80
N VAL A 224 19.57 -0.31 6.09
CA VAL A 224 19.77 1.11 5.80
C VAL A 224 20.02 1.86 7.09
N GLU A 225 21.13 2.59 7.14
CA GLU A 225 21.45 3.43 8.29
C GLU A 225 20.67 4.76 8.21
N ILE A 226 20.03 5.12 9.32
CA ILE A 226 19.35 6.39 9.54
C ILE A 226 19.69 6.89 10.93
N ASP A 227 20.42 8.01 10.99
CA ASP A 227 20.79 8.69 12.22
C ASP A 227 21.49 7.77 13.27
N GLY A 228 22.37 6.88 12.77
CA GLY A 228 23.16 5.94 13.60
C GLY A 228 22.43 4.65 13.98
N GLU A 229 21.22 4.43 13.53
CA GLU A 229 20.45 3.19 13.72
C GLU A 229 20.21 2.50 12.37
N HIS A 230 20.14 1.17 12.38
CA HIS A 230 19.92 0.37 11.17
C HIS A 230 18.48 -0.13 11.07
N TYR A 231 17.93 -0.13 9.86
CA TYR A 231 16.56 -0.50 9.62
C TYR A 231 16.43 -1.49 8.46
N TRP A 232 15.49 -2.40 8.59
CA TRP A 232 14.99 -3.30 7.56
C TRP A 232 13.54 -3.02 7.19
N ASP A 233 13.08 -3.71 6.14
CA ASP A 233 11.72 -3.63 5.61
C ASP A 233 10.66 -3.80 6.70
N GLY A 234 9.69 -2.90 6.68
CA GLY A 234 8.54 -2.95 7.58
C GLY A 234 7.72 -4.22 7.46
N GLY A 235 7.70 -4.85 6.27
CA GLY A 235 6.98 -6.10 6.00
C GLY A 235 7.38 -7.28 6.89
N LEU A 236 8.55 -7.24 7.53
CA LEU A 236 8.96 -8.25 8.50
C LEU A 236 8.04 -8.32 9.72
N VAL A 237 7.44 -7.21 10.11
CA VAL A 237 6.59 -7.11 11.32
C VAL A 237 5.16 -6.75 10.97
N SER A 238 4.96 -5.74 10.12
CA SER A 238 3.63 -5.27 9.69
C SER A 238 3.70 -4.77 8.27
N ASN A 239 3.00 -5.45 7.37
CA ASN A 239 3.06 -5.16 5.94
C ASN A 239 2.00 -4.15 5.46
N THR A 240 1.07 -3.72 6.32
CA THR A 240 -0.02 -2.79 5.97
C THR A 240 -0.18 -1.73 7.06
N PRO A 241 -0.01 -0.43 6.76
CA PRO A 241 0.00 0.63 7.77
C PRO A 241 -1.39 1.17 8.15
N LEU A 242 -2.48 0.40 7.99
CA LEU A 242 -3.85 0.85 8.27
C LEU A 242 -4.04 1.28 9.74
N ALA A 243 -3.54 0.48 10.69
CA ALA A 243 -3.68 0.79 12.11
C ALA A 243 -3.03 2.13 12.47
N TYR A 244 -1.86 2.42 11.89
CA TYR A 244 -1.19 3.70 12.10
C TYR A 244 -2.05 4.88 11.61
N VAL A 245 -2.70 4.73 10.46
CA VAL A 245 -3.58 5.76 9.90
C VAL A 245 -4.80 5.99 10.80
N LEU A 246 -5.49 4.93 11.22
CA LEU A 246 -6.75 5.05 11.97
C LEU A 246 -6.57 5.34 13.46
N GLU A 247 -5.36 5.13 14.02
CA GLU A 247 -5.07 5.36 15.44
C GLU A 247 -4.23 6.61 15.71
N SER A 248 -3.69 7.24 14.64
CA SER A 248 -2.92 8.50 14.79
C SER A 248 -3.80 9.65 15.25
N ARG A 249 -3.28 10.45 16.17
CA ARG A 249 -4.00 11.63 16.68
C ARG A 249 -3.60 12.91 15.94
N PRO A 250 -4.52 13.85 15.77
CA PRO A 250 -5.95 13.79 16.13
C PRO A 250 -6.70 12.74 15.32
N LEU A 251 -7.70 12.09 15.93
CA LEU A 251 -8.60 11.17 15.21
C LEU A 251 -9.53 11.98 14.30
N GLU A 252 -9.70 11.53 13.05
CA GLU A 252 -10.44 12.25 12.01
C GLU A 252 -11.43 11.32 11.30
N ASP A 253 -12.56 11.87 10.80
CA ASP A 253 -13.44 11.12 9.91
C ASP A 253 -12.63 10.68 8.67
N THR A 254 -12.43 9.37 8.50
CA THR A 254 -11.45 8.85 7.54
C THR A 254 -12.09 7.90 6.52
N LEU A 255 -11.81 8.17 5.23
CA LEU A 255 -11.96 7.22 4.13
C LEU A 255 -10.58 6.66 3.79
N ALA A 256 -10.38 5.37 3.97
CA ALA A 256 -9.13 4.71 3.67
C ALA A 256 -9.29 3.76 2.48
N PHE A 257 -8.52 3.99 1.42
CA PHE A 257 -8.31 3.02 0.35
C PHE A 257 -7.11 2.16 0.73
N GLN A 258 -7.38 0.94 1.19
CA GLN A 258 -6.34 -0.04 1.52
C GLN A 258 -6.08 -0.91 0.30
N VAL A 259 -4.85 -0.87 -0.20
CA VAL A 259 -4.42 -1.60 -1.39
C VAL A 259 -3.45 -2.69 -0.97
N ASP A 260 -4.00 -3.90 -0.85
CA ASP A 260 -3.27 -5.10 -0.47
C ASP A 260 -2.78 -5.86 -1.71
N LEU A 261 -1.54 -6.34 -1.66
CA LEU A 261 -0.88 -7.09 -2.72
C LEU A 261 -0.88 -8.60 -2.47
N TRP A 262 -1.17 -9.01 -1.22
CA TRP A 262 -1.19 -10.39 -0.78
C TRP A 262 -2.55 -10.75 -0.22
N SER A 263 -3.14 -11.82 -0.74
CA SER A 263 -4.40 -12.35 -0.22
C SER A 263 -4.15 -13.28 0.97
N ALA A 264 -4.86 -13.05 2.08
CA ALA A 264 -4.87 -14.02 3.19
C ALA A 264 -5.60 -15.33 2.82
N ARG A 265 -6.46 -15.30 1.80
CA ARG A 265 -7.19 -16.47 1.29
C ARG A 265 -6.41 -17.10 0.16
N GLY A 266 -6.36 -18.41 0.13
CA GLY A 266 -5.74 -19.19 -0.92
C GLY A 266 -6.17 -20.65 -0.83
N ALA A 267 -5.90 -21.41 -1.88
CA ALA A 267 -6.12 -22.84 -1.93
C ALA A 267 -5.11 -23.60 -1.06
N ALA A 268 -5.43 -24.83 -0.70
CA ALA A 268 -4.46 -25.72 -0.07
C ALA A 268 -3.40 -26.13 -1.12
N PRO A 269 -2.10 -25.93 -0.82
CA PRO A 269 -1.03 -26.24 -1.76
C PRO A 269 -0.90 -27.74 -2.01
N THR A 270 -0.60 -28.13 -3.25
CA THR A 270 -0.46 -29.53 -3.69
C THR A 270 0.99 -29.89 -4.07
N ASN A 271 1.86 -28.90 -4.20
CA ASN A 271 3.28 -29.07 -4.51
C ASN A 271 4.14 -28.04 -3.75
N LEU A 272 5.48 -28.21 -3.77
CA LEU A 272 6.41 -27.38 -3.00
C LEU A 272 6.44 -25.90 -3.46
N GLU A 273 6.17 -25.65 -4.73
CA GLU A 273 6.12 -24.30 -5.27
C GLU A 273 4.90 -23.55 -4.70
N GLU A 274 3.73 -24.17 -4.73
CA GLU A 274 2.51 -23.64 -4.12
C GLU A 274 2.64 -23.48 -2.59
N VAL A 275 3.41 -24.37 -1.92
CA VAL A 275 3.74 -24.22 -0.49
C VAL A 275 4.56 -22.94 -0.25
N ALA A 276 5.58 -22.70 -1.08
CA ALA A 276 6.41 -21.50 -0.94
C ALA A 276 5.61 -20.21 -1.18
N ASP A 277 4.75 -20.18 -2.19
CA ASP A 277 3.85 -19.06 -2.45
C ASP A 277 2.87 -18.84 -1.29
N ARG A 278 2.23 -19.93 -0.82
CA ARG A 278 1.28 -19.85 0.29
C ARG A 278 1.88 -19.34 1.60
N ILE A 279 3.14 -19.68 1.88
CA ILE A 279 3.89 -19.15 3.02
C ILE A 279 4.00 -17.62 2.90
N LYS A 280 4.40 -17.09 1.74
CA LYS A 280 4.50 -15.64 1.50
C LYS A 280 3.15 -14.94 1.64
N GLU A 281 2.09 -15.51 1.04
CA GLU A 281 0.74 -14.96 1.16
C GLU A 281 0.29 -14.86 2.61
N ILE A 282 0.48 -15.90 3.42
CA ILE A 282 0.12 -15.90 4.84
C ILE A 282 0.99 -14.91 5.62
N GLN A 283 2.28 -14.84 5.31
CA GLN A 283 3.24 -13.99 6.02
C GLN A 283 2.99 -12.51 5.74
N TYR A 284 2.80 -12.15 4.48
CA TYR A 284 2.73 -10.76 4.03
C TYR A 284 1.31 -10.22 3.89
N SER A 285 0.29 -11.08 3.93
CA SER A 285 -1.09 -10.60 3.94
C SER A 285 -1.35 -9.71 5.15
N SER A 286 -2.22 -8.74 5.00
CA SER A 286 -2.55 -7.76 6.05
C SER A 286 -3.23 -8.39 7.29
N ARG A 287 -3.51 -9.71 7.27
CA ARG A 287 -4.41 -10.35 8.26
C ARG A 287 -5.66 -9.50 8.45
N THR A 288 -6.11 -8.91 7.37
CA THR A 288 -7.04 -7.79 7.24
C THR A 288 -8.21 -7.88 8.18
N ARG A 289 -8.85 -9.04 8.29
CA ARG A 289 -10.01 -9.19 9.16
C ARG A 289 -9.68 -9.04 10.63
N MET A 290 -8.57 -9.64 11.08
CA MET A 290 -8.19 -9.54 12.49
C MET A 290 -7.89 -8.09 12.87
N VAL A 291 -7.14 -7.38 12.03
CA VAL A 291 -6.76 -5.97 12.27
C VAL A 291 -7.99 -5.07 12.18
N THR A 292 -8.80 -5.19 11.13
CA THR A 292 -10.02 -4.36 10.99
C THR A 292 -11.07 -4.68 12.03
N ASP A 293 -11.24 -5.94 12.45
CA ASP A 293 -12.15 -6.31 13.53
C ASP A 293 -11.68 -5.74 14.87
N GLN A 294 -10.38 -5.74 15.14
CA GLN A 294 -9.80 -5.11 16.32
C GLN A 294 -10.03 -3.58 16.31
N LEU A 295 -9.73 -2.92 15.20
CA LEU A 295 -9.95 -1.48 15.04
C LEU A 295 -11.43 -1.11 15.17
N ARG A 296 -12.32 -1.90 14.57
CA ARG A 296 -13.79 -1.72 14.70
C ARG A 296 -14.23 -1.86 16.14
N ARG A 297 -13.80 -2.89 16.87
CA ARG A 297 -14.11 -3.07 18.30
C ARG A 297 -13.61 -1.88 19.12
N ALA A 298 -12.38 -1.45 18.89
CA ALA A 298 -11.80 -0.28 19.56
C ALA A 298 -12.62 0.98 19.29
N GLN A 299 -13.01 1.21 18.02
CA GLN A 299 -13.82 2.38 17.67
C GLN A 299 -15.23 2.32 18.24
N ASN A 300 -15.88 1.16 18.23
CA ASN A 300 -17.19 0.98 18.87
C ASN A 300 -17.12 1.28 20.38
N PHE A 301 -16.05 0.85 21.05
CA PHE A 301 -15.83 1.17 22.46
C PHE A 301 -15.63 2.67 22.69
N ARG A 302 -14.79 3.34 21.87
CA ARG A 302 -14.57 4.78 21.94
C ARG A 302 -15.88 5.57 21.76
N ARG A 303 -16.72 5.14 20.84
CA ARG A 303 -18.04 5.76 20.57
C ARG A 303 -19.03 5.53 21.70
N LEU A 304 -19.08 4.32 22.24
CA LEU A 304 -19.90 4.04 23.43
C LEU A 304 -19.50 4.94 24.59
N LEU A 305 -18.18 5.07 24.83
CA LEU A 305 -17.64 5.94 25.87
C LEU A 305 -18.02 7.41 25.65
N GLN A 306 -17.99 7.87 24.40
CA GLN A 306 -18.43 9.23 24.05
C GLN A 306 -19.92 9.44 24.38
N ARG A 307 -20.80 8.50 24.01
CA ARG A 307 -22.23 8.59 24.33
C ARG A 307 -22.46 8.61 25.84
N MET A 308 -21.79 7.74 26.60
CA MET A 308 -21.87 7.74 28.05
C MET A 308 -21.45 9.09 28.67
N LEU A 309 -20.40 9.70 28.14
CA LEU A 309 -19.97 11.04 28.57
C LEU A 309 -21.00 12.12 28.22
N ASP A 310 -21.63 12.02 27.06
CA ASP A 310 -22.64 13.01 26.62
C ASP A 310 -23.93 12.95 27.48
N ASP A 311 -24.25 11.78 28.00
CA ASP A 311 -25.40 11.55 28.89
C ASP A 311 -25.16 12.00 30.35
N LEU A 312 -23.90 12.26 30.74
CA LEU A 312 -23.56 12.69 32.08
C LEU A 312 -23.89 14.21 32.32
N PRO A 313 -24.34 14.59 33.53
CA PRO A 313 -24.41 15.98 33.91
C PRO A 313 -23.08 16.71 33.76
N LYS A 314 -23.11 17.96 33.33
CA LYS A 314 -21.89 18.74 33.03
C LYS A 314 -20.93 18.81 34.20
N ASP A 315 -21.43 19.03 35.43
CA ASP A 315 -20.64 19.09 36.64
C ASP A 315 -19.86 17.79 36.91
N VAL A 316 -20.47 16.62 36.68
CA VAL A 316 -19.81 15.33 36.81
C VAL A 316 -18.77 15.14 35.70
N ARG A 317 -19.16 15.41 34.45
CA ARG A 317 -18.29 15.25 33.29
C ARG A 317 -17.03 16.11 33.36
N ASP A 318 -17.16 17.35 33.85
CA ASP A 318 -16.06 18.33 33.84
C ASP A 318 -15.14 18.21 35.06
N HIS A 319 -15.59 17.63 36.17
CA HIS A 319 -14.84 17.60 37.44
C HIS A 319 -14.36 16.18 37.83
N ALA A 320 -15.05 15.11 37.45
CA ALA A 320 -14.65 13.79 37.87
C ALA A 320 -13.37 13.31 37.13
N ALA A 321 -12.37 12.86 37.90
CA ALA A 321 -11.07 12.47 37.36
C ALA A 321 -11.19 11.34 36.29
N TYR A 322 -12.10 10.37 36.50
CA TYR A 322 -12.34 9.31 35.54
C TYR A 322 -12.95 9.80 34.23
N CYS A 323 -13.74 10.90 34.26
CA CYS A 323 -14.29 11.51 33.07
C CYS A 323 -13.21 12.17 32.20
N LYS A 324 -12.17 12.72 32.79
CA LYS A 324 -11.04 13.30 32.04
C LYS A 324 -10.30 12.21 31.24
N VAL A 325 -10.01 11.07 31.86
CA VAL A 325 -9.41 9.93 31.19
C VAL A 325 -10.35 9.36 30.10
N ALA A 326 -11.65 9.29 30.38
CA ALA A 326 -12.63 8.84 29.41
C ALA A 326 -12.71 9.78 28.18
N GLN A 327 -12.66 11.12 28.38
CA GLN A 327 -12.65 12.11 27.30
C GLN A 327 -11.42 11.98 26.39
N GLU A 328 -10.26 11.62 26.91
CA GLU A 328 -9.06 11.36 26.12
C GLU A 328 -9.20 10.11 25.22
N LEU A 329 -9.98 9.14 25.66
CA LEU A 329 -10.20 7.88 24.95
C LEU A 329 -11.42 7.92 24.02
N ALA A 330 -12.43 8.72 24.37
CA ALA A 330 -13.69 8.84 23.65
C ALA A 330 -13.49 9.42 22.24
N CYS A 331 -14.28 8.96 21.28
CA CYS A 331 -14.21 9.44 19.91
C CYS A 331 -15.50 9.13 19.16
N SER A 332 -16.09 10.13 18.51
CA SER A 332 -17.28 9.98 17.66
C SER A 332 -16.94 9.83 16.16
N LYS A 333 -15.65 9.86 15.79
CA LYS A 333 -15.22 9.83 14.39
C LYS A 333 -15.63 8.54 13.70
N ARG A 334 -15.74 8.62 12.37
CA ARG A 334 -16.24 7.53 11.50
C ARG A 334 -15.16 7.09 10.53
N TYR A 335 -15.04 5.80 10.38
CA TYR A 335 -14.03 5.17 9.52
C TYR A 335 -14.71 4.33 8.44
N ASN A 336 -14.36 4.59 7.21
CA ASN A 336 -14.74 3.81 6.06
C ASN A 336 -13.48 3.25 5.39
N VAL A 337 -13.34 1.93 5.34
CA VAL A 337 -12.17 1.25 4.76
C VAL A 337 -12.60 0.48 3.53
N ILE A 338 -12.07 0.83 2.38
CA ILE A 338 -12.28 0.15 1.11
C ILE A 338 -11.05 -0.72 0.85
N HIS A 339 -11.23 -2.04 0.81
CA HIS A 339 -10.19 -3.00 0.54
C HIS A 339 -10.15 -3.36 -0.93
N LEU A 340 -9.04 -3.01 -1.58
CA LEU A 340 -8.64 -3.51 -2.88
C LEU A 340 -7.54 -4.54 -2.67
N ILE A 341 -7.78 -5.80 -3.03
CA ILE A 341 -6.84 -6.90 -2.82
C ILE A 341 -6.50 -7.46 -4.19
N TYR A 342 -5.21 -7.42 -4.55
CA TYR A 342 -4.76 -8.01 -5.80
C TYR A 342 -5.20 -9.48 -5.89
N GLN A 343 -5.76 -9.86 -7.04
CA GLN A 343 -6.20 -11.22 -7.31
C GLN A 343 -5.19 -11.90 -8.25
N ASP A 344 -4.54 -12.94 -7.76
CA ASP A 344 -3.55 -13.69 -8.51
C ASP A 344 -4.11 -14.24 -9.83
N LYS A 345 -3.29 -14.23 -10.87
CA LYS A 345 -3.61 -14.84 -12.17
C LYS A 345 -3.17 -16.31 -12.16
N ALA A 346 -3.85 -17.15 -12.95
CA ALA A 346 -3.60 -18.58 -12.98
C ALA A 346 -2.17 -18.98 -13.42
N TYR A 347 -1.46 -18.08 -14.11
CA TYR A 347 -0.09 -18.28 -14.58
C TYR A 347 0.98 -17.69 -13.64
N GLU A 348 0.60 -16.97 -12.59
CA GLU A 348 1.52 -16.44 -11.59
C GLU A 348 1.93 -17.54 -10.60
N SER A 349 3.19 -17.49 -10.19
CA SER A 349 3.78 -18.43 -9.25
C SER A 349 4.43 -17.71 -8.09
N HIS A 350 5.11 -18.44 -7.22
CA HIS A 350 5.84 -17.91 -6.07
C HIS A 350 6.91 -16.83 -6.39
N TYR A 351 7.17 -16.58 -7.69
CA TYR A 351 8.08 -15.51 -8.16
C TYR A 351 7.37 -14.20 -8.52
N LYS A 352 6.05 -14.09 -8.38
CA LYS A 352 5.25 -12.92 -8.79
C LYS A 352 5.76 -11.59 -8.22
N ASP A 353 6.29 -11.61 -7.00
CA ASP A 353 6.89 -10.45 -6.31
C ASP A 353 8.29 -10.05 -6.81
N PHE A 354 8.94 -10.93 -7.62
CA PHE A 354 10.24 -10.70 -8.25
C PHE A 354 10.17 -10.60 -9.77
N ASP A 355 9.00 -10.73 -10.36
CA ASP A 355 8.82 -10.60 -11.81
C ASP A 355 8.66 -9.13 -12.22
N PHE A 356 9.78 -8.45 -12.37
CA PHE A 356 9.85 -7.08 -12.87
C PHE A 356 9.84 -7.01 -14.41
N SER A 357 9.17 -7.94 -15.10
CA SER A 357 9.01 -7.84 -16.55
C SER A 357 8.06 -6.70 -16.93
N PRO A 358 8.29 -6.04 -18.09
CA PRO A 358 7.36 -5.01 -18.57
C PRO A 358 5.93 -5.51 -18.76
N ALA A 359 5.77 -6.77 -19.17
CA ALA A 359 4.46 -7.37 -19.37
C ALA A 359 3.69 -7.53 -18.04
N SER A 360 4.31 -8.13 -17.02
CA SER A 360 3.69 -8.29 -15.69
C SER A 360 3.40 -6.94 -15.05
N MET A 361 4.30 -5.96 -15.20
CA MET A 361 4.07 -4.60 -14.72
C MET A 361 2.81 -3.98 -15.34
N GLN A 362 2.65 -4.08 -16.66
CA GLN A 362 1.47 -3.53 -17.35
C GLN A 362 0.17 -4.25 -16.94
N GLU A 363 0.21 -5.56 -16.76
CA GLU A 363 -0.94 -6.35 -16.32
C GLU A 363 -1.36 -6.00 -14.88
N HIS A 364 -0.40 -5.90 -13.95
CA HIS A 364 -0.67 -5.48 -12.58
C HIS A 364 -1.25 -4.06 -12.54
N TRP A 365 -0.65 -3.12 -13.28
CA TRP A 365 -1.17 -1.76 -13.40
C TRP A 365 -2.59 -1.72 -13.91
N HIS A 366 -2.85 -2.43 -15.01
CA HIS A 366 -4.19 -2.49 -15.62
C HIS A 366 -5.22 -3.10 -14.65
N SER A 367 -4.87 -4.19 -13.97
CA SER A 367 -5.75 -4.81 -12.96
C SER A 367 -6.10 -3.82 -11.84
N GLY A 368 -5.13 -3.06 -11.33
CA GLY A 368 -5.40 -2.03 -10.30
C GLY A 368 -6.31 -0.92 -10.79
N LEU A 369 -6.12 -0.47 -12.03
CA LEU A 369 -6.94 0.55 -12.64
C LEU A 369 -8.39 0.08 -12.86
N GLU A 370 -8.59 -1.16 -13.30
CA GLU A 370 -9.93 -1.75 -13.48
C GLU A 370 -10.65 -1.93 -12.14
N ASP A 371 -9.95 -2.44 -11.13
CA ASP A 371 -10.51 -2.68 -9.81
C ASP A 371 -10.98 -1.39 -9.14
N ILE A 372 -10.17 -0.34 -9.18
CA ILE A 372 -10.58 0.95 -8.60
C ILE A 372 -11.72 1.58 -9.38
N ARG A 373 -11.71 1.55 -10.70
CA ARG A 373 -12.82 2.07 -11.52
C ARG A 373 -14.13 1.34 -11.23
N SER A 374 -14.08 0.00 -11.12
CA SER A 374 -15.22 -0.83 -10.71
C SER A 374 -15.70 -0.47 -9.30
N THR A 375 -14.79 -0.25 -8.36
CA THR A 375 -15.08 0.15 -6.98
C THR A 375 -15.79 1.49 -6.94
N LEU A 376 -15.27 2.50 -7.63
CA LEU A 376 -15.81 3.85 -7.66
C LEU A 376 -17.16 3.94 -8.41
N SER A 377 -17.47 2.98 -9.29
CA SER A 377 -18.80 2.87 -9.89
C SER A 377 -19.89 2.52 -8.85
N THR A 378 -19.50 1.91 -7.74
CA THR A 378 -20.37 1.49 -6.64
C THR A 378 -20.38 2.56 -5.54
N ARG A 379 -21.14 3.63 -5.76
CA ARG A 379 -21.09 4.86 -4.95
C ARG A 379 -21.36 4.67 -3.46
N HIS A 380 -22.11 3.65 -3.06
CA HIS A 380 -22.39 3.41 -1.64
C HIS A 380 -21.12 3.04 -0.85
N TYR A 381 -20.05 2.55 -1.52
CA TYR A 381 -18.77 2.31 -0.87
C TYR A 381 -18.09 3.58 -0.35
N LEU A 382 -18.39 4.72 -0.95
CA LEU A 382 -17.83 6.00 -0.52
C LEU A 382 -18.66 6.67 0.57
N ALA A 383 -19.87 6.16 0.86
CA ALA A 383 -20.77 6.77 1.82
C ALA A 383 -20.13 6.82 3.21
N MET A 384 -20.38 7.94 3.91
CA MET A 384 -19.93 8.05 5.30
C MET A 384 -20.75 7.09 6.18
N PRO A 385 -20.12 6.27 7.02
CA PRO A 385 -20.82 5.36 7.92
C PRO A 385 -21.85 6.11 8.77
N ASP A 386 -22.94 5.45 9.11
CA ASP A 386 -23.94 6.03 9.99
C ASP A 386 -23.40 6.23 11.42
N ASN A 387 -24.20 6.94 12.23
CA ASN A 387 -23.81 7.22 13.62
C ASN A 387 -23.88 5.99 14.53
N GLU A 388 -24.50 4.88 14.11
CA GLU A 388 -24.56 3.66 14.90
C GLU A 388 -23.34 2.78 14.65
N SER A 389 -23.00 2.50 13.39
CA SER A 389 -21.88 1.62 13.05
C SER A 389 -20.52 2.28 13.24
N GLY A 390 -20.37 3.55 12.84
CA GLY A 390 -19.14 4.34 12.99
C GLY A 390 -17.89 3.76 12.32
N PHE A 391 -17.91 2.50 11.90
CA PHE A 391 -16.83 1.80 11.23
C PHE A 391 -17.38 0.80 10.22
N VAL A 392 -17.09 1.01 8.94
CA VAL A 392 -17.50 0.12 7.84
C VAL A 392 -16.28 -0.32 7.05
N THR A 393 -16.30 -1.56 6.58
CA THR A 393 -15.27 -2.14 5.73
C THR A 393 -15.94 -2.74 4.50
N HIS A 394 -15.46 -2.39 3.31
CA HIS A 394 -15.90 -2.92 2.04
C HIS A 394 -14.79 -3.78 1.42
N ASP A 395 -15.05 -5.08 1.24
CA ASP A 395 -14.20 -6.01 0.49
C ASP A 395 -14.74 -6.09 -0.94
N VAL A 396 -14.13 -5.33 -1.85
CA VAL A 396 -14.65 -5.14 -3.21
C VAL A 396 -14.64 -6.41 -4.07
N HIS A 397 -13.82 -7.40 -3.70
CA HIS A 397 -13.74 -8.68 -4.40
C HIS A 397 -14.70 -9.75 -3.85
N ASN A 398 -15.44 -9.47 -2.78
CA ASN A 398 -16.29 -10.43 -2.07
C ASN A 398 -17.79 -10.05 -2.10
N ARG A 399 -18.28 -9.66 -3.28
CA ARG A 399 -19.64 -9.15 -3.50
C ARG A 399 -20.78 -10.11 -3.08
N GLU A 400 -20.50 -11.40 -2.86
CA GLU A 400 -21.54 -12.38 -2.50
C GLU A 400 -21.98 -12.31 -1.03
N LYS A 401 -21.22 -11.69 -0.12
CA LYS A 401 -21.53 -11.65 1.32
C LYS A 401 -22.24 -10.38 1.79
N GLU A 402 -22.31 -9.33 0.99
CA GLU A 402 -23.04 -8.10 1.34
C GLU A 402 -24.56 -8.20 1.08
N LYS A 403 -25.04 -9.35 0.55
CA LYS A 403 -26.45 -9.58 0.24
C LYS A 403 -27.23 -10.38 1.30
N ASN A 404 -26.59 -10.69 2.44
CA ASN A 404 -27.27 -11.40 3.54
C ASN A 404 -27.24 -10.60 4.84
#